data_88ce126821416118e514534e06a77517
#
_entry.id   88ce126821416118e514534e06a77517
#
_cell.length_a   1.000
_cell.length_b   1.000
_cell.length_c   1.000
_cell.angle_alpha   90.00
_cell.angle_beta   90.00
_cell.angle_gamma   90.00
#
_symmetry.space_group_name_H-M   'P 1'
#
loop_
_entity.id
_entity.type
_entity.pdbx_description
1 polymer ?
#
loop_
_entity_poly.entity_id
_entity_poly.type
_entity_poly.pdbx_seq_one_letter_code
_entity_poly.pdbx_strand_id
1 'polypeptide(L)'
;MCRLLGYVARQPVIVEHVLEDMLSALVEVSRLHADGWGLAWYDEQGHLQQAKTPEPAHASPKFSSLATSIRADALIAHVRWATPGFALCTENTHPFTYQQLAFAHNGAVAPNERLEALIAPHLREHIMGTTDSERHFLALLSVFERTSPVEAFRIHLNTLRQHLQSTCLNCLLLTPEALYAACDFDPNAPLAQQDPNYFNLHYRTTPEAVVVASTGLDRGRETDWQTLKNGQLLVVERGTLKTTIHTIAQGARNSIQEQYLSQLQR
;
A
#
# COMPACT_ATOMS: atom_id res chain seq x y z
N MET A 1 -7.00 6.84 -10.48
CA MET A 1 -6.47 6.63 -9.10
C MET A 1 -5.14 5.90 -9.18
N CYS A 2 -4.33 5.98 -8.12
CA CYS A 2 -2.98 5.42 -8.00
C CYS A 2 -2.84 3.94 -8.41
N ARG A 3 -1.62 3.46 -8.56
CA ARG A 3 -1.33 2.02 -8.77
C ARG A 3 -0.29 1.54 -7.75
N LEU A 4 -0.56 0.36 -7.23
CA LEU A 4 0.25 -0.34 -6.25
C LEU A 4 0.93 -1.53 -6.92
N LEU A 5 2.19 -1.75 -6.62
CA LEU A 5 2.96 -2.91 -7.02
C LEU A 5 3.89 -3.27 -5.87
N GLY A 6 4.03 -4.54 -5.55
CA GLY A 6 4.94 -5.00 -4.52
C GLY A 6 5.36 -6.44 -4.74
N TYR A 7 6.48 -6.83 -4.16
CA TYR A 7 6.92 -8.23 -4.17
C TYR A 7 7.70 -8.60 -2.92
N VAL A 8 7.72 -9.90 -2.66
CA VAL A 8 8.68 -10.57 -1.79
C VAL A 8 9.34 -11.68 -2.60
N ALA A 9 10.65 -11.72 -2.61
CA ALA A 9 11.45 -12.75 -3.25
C ALA A 9 12.21 -13.58 -2.19
N ARG A 10 12.55 -14.82 -2.54
CA ARG A 10 13.28 -15.73 -1.65
C ARG A 10 14.68 -15.23 -1.30
N GLN A 11 15.29 -14.49 -2.20
CA GLN A 11 16.62 -13.89 -2.07
C GLN A 11 16.64 -12.52 -2.74
N PRO A 12 17.58 -11.63 -2.39
CA PRO A 12 17.74 -10.36 -3.07
C PRO A 12 18.00 -10.54 -4.57
N VAL A 13 17.16 -9.92 -5.39
CA VAL A 13 17.19 -9.96 -6.85
C VAL A 13 17.08 -8.55 -7.42
N ILE A 14 17.55 -8.35 -8.64
CA ILE A 14 17.34 -7.07 -9.34
C ILE A 14 15.86 -6.90 -9.60
N VAL A 15 15.32 -5.73 -9.23
CA VAL A 15 13.88 -5.40 -9.29
C VAL A 15 13.29 -5.66 -10.68
N GLU A 16 14.00 -5.24 -11.73
CA GLU A 16 13.58 -5.44 -13.11
C GLU A 16 13.36 -6.93 -13.45
N HIS A 17 14.17 -7.85 -12.89
CA HIS A 17 14.06 -9.29 -13.15
C HIS A 17 12.83 -9.94 -12.48
N VAL A 18 12.32 -9.36 -11.39
CA VAL A 18 11.09 -9.86 -10.73
C VAL A 18 9.84 -9.27 -11.36
N LEU A 19 9.91 -7.98 -11.67
CA LEU A 19 8.74 -7.23 -12.12
C LEU A 19 8.56 -7.26 -13.64
N GLU A 20 9.61 -7.48 -14.41
CA GLU A 20 9.55 -7.68 -15.88
C GLU A 20 8.56 -6.70 -16.57
N ASP A 21 7.56 -7.25 -17.26
CA ASP A 21 6.52 -6.48 -17.96
C ASP A 21 5.67 -5.60 -17.03
N MET A 22 5.56 -5.93 -15.75
CA MET A 22 4.81 -5.13 -14.77
C MET A 22 5.48 -3.77 -14.53
N LEU A 23 6.82 -3.73 -14.54
CA LEU A 23 7.56 -2.48 -14.41
C LEU A 23 7.31 -1.58 -15.62
N SER A 24 7.32 -2.17 -16.82
CA SER A 24 6.99 -1.47 -18.06
C SER A 24 5.53 -0.96 -18.04
N ALA A 25 4.60 -1.77 -17.54
CA ALA A 25 3.20 -1.36 -17.35
C ALA A 25 3.06 -0.21 -16.34
N LEU A 26 3.84 -0.23 -15.24
CA LEU A 26 3.86 0.85 -14.25
C LEU A 26 4.36 2.17 -14.87
N VAL A 27 5.43 2.09 -15.67
CA VAL A 27 5.97 3.24 -16.41
C VAL A 27 4.94 3.77 -17.40
N GLU A 28 4.28 2.90 -18.17
CA GLU A 28 3.25 3.33 -19.13
C GLU A 28 2.05 3.98 -18.45
N VAL A 29 1.55 3.40 -17.35
CA VAL A 29 0.46 3.97 -16.55
C VAL A 29 0.84 5.34 -15.99
N SER A 30 2.12 5.60 -15.71
CA SER A 30 2.59 6.90 -15.22
C SER A 30 2.43 8.05 -16.22
N ARG A 31 2.10 7.77 -17.49
CA ARG A 31 1.69 8.82 -18.46
C ARG A 31 0.34 9.45 -18.11
N LEU A 32 -0.54 8.67 -17.50
CA LEU A 32 -1.84 9.14 -17.00
C LEU A 32 -1.76 9.50 -15.49
N HIS A 33 -0.98 8.74 -14.73
CA HIS A 33 -0.79 8.93 -13.29
C HIS A 33 0.54 9.68 -13.06
N ALA A 34 0.56 10.95 -13.45
CA ALA A 34 1.79 11.73 -13.63
C ALA A 34 2.23 12.52 -12.39
N ASP A 35 1.57 12.33 -11.24
CA ASP A 35 1.70 13.20 -10.06
C ASP A 35 2.75 12.71 -9.05
N GLY A 36 3.54 11.72 -9.43
CA GLY A 36 4.64 11.21 -8.64
C GLY A 36 4.83 9.71 -8.72
N TRP A 37 6.02 9.27 -8.34
CA TRP A 37 6.36 7.86 -8.13
C TRP A 37 7.16 7.69 -6.85
N GLY A 38 7.21 6.48 -6.36
CA GLY A 38 8.12 6.11 -5.29
C GLY A 38 8.27 4.61 -5.13
N LEU A 39 9.43 4.27 -4.57
CA LEU A 39 9.87 2.93 -4.24
C LEU A 39 10.29 2.89 -2.77
N ALA A 40 10.02 1.78 -2.09
CA ALA A 40 10.64 1.45 -0.82
C ALA A 40 11.03 -0.02 -0.80
N TRP A 41 12.23 -0.32 -0.34
CA TRP A 41 12.81 -1.67 -0.35
C TRP A 41 13.77 -1.88 0.81
N TYR A 42 14.07 -3.14 1.12
CA TYR A 42 15.17 -3.44 2.02
C TYR A 42 16.43 -3.70 1.23
N ASP A 43 17.52 -3.04 1.62
CA ASP A 43 18.85 -3.30 1.06
C ASP A 43 19.42 -4.65 1.56
N GLU A 44 20.61 -5.01 1.09
CA GLU A 44 21.28 -6.27 1.45
C GLU A 44 21.65 -6.35 2.94
N GLN A 45 21.70 -5.23 3.64
CA GLN A 45 21.93 -5.13 5.09
C GLN A 45 20.63 -5.21 5.89
N GLY A 46 19.47 -5.24 5.22
CA GLY A 46 18.15 -5.27 5.83
C GLY A 46 17.64 -3.90 6.29
N HIS A 47 18.24 -2.80 5.84
CA HIS A 47 17.77 -1.46 6.12
C HIS A 47 16.75 -1.01 5.09
N LEU A 48 15.69 -0.37 5.55
CA LEU A 48 14.70 0.22 4.66
C LEU A 48 15.30 1.42 3.90
N GLN A 49 15.21 1.36 2.59
CA GLN A 49 15.58 2.41 1.66
C GLN A 49 14.32 2.98 1.02
N GLN A 50 14.36 4.26 0.62
CA GLN A 50 13.26 4.92 -0.06
C GLN A 50 13.78 5.85 -1.15
N ALA A 51 13.07 5.88 -2.28
CA ALA A 51 13.23 6.90 -3.30
C ALA A 51 11.85 7.31 -3.81
N LYS A 52 11.56 8.62 -3.84
CA LYS A 52 10.29 9.15 -4.34
C LYS A 52 10.47 10.58 -4.86
N THR A 53 9.58 10.98 -5.77
CA THR A 53 9.54 12.33 -6.34
C THR A 53 8.15 12.63 -6.86
N PRO A 54 7.67 13.90 -6.86
CA PRO A 54 6.40 14.28 -7.47
C PRO A 54 6.45 14.38 -9.01
N GLU A 55 7.39 13.71 -9.65
CA GLU A 55 7.53 13.65 -11.11
C GLU A 55 6.97 12.32 -11.65
N PRO A 56 6.51 12.27 -12.92
CA PRO A 56 6.04 11.04 -13.52
C PRO A 56 7.17 10.04 -13.75
N ALA A 57 6.93 8.75 -13.47
CA ALA A 57 7.94 7.70 -13.60
C ALA A 57 8.49 7.56 -15.03
N HIS A 58 7.64 7.71 -16.07
CA HIS A 58 8.04 7.60 -17.48
C HIS A 58 9.05 8.68 -17.92
N ALA A 59 9.09 9.82 -17.23
CA ALA A 59 10.01 10.93 -17.52
C ALA A 59 11.17 11.02 -16.51
N SER A 60 11.30 10.06 -15.60
CA SER A 60 12.29 10.09 -14.52
C SER A 60 13.49 9.19 -14.81
N PRO A 61 14.66 9.72 -15.19
CA PRO A 61 15.90 8.93 -15.32
C PRO A 61 16.27 8.22 -14.01
N LYS A 62 15.95 8.85 -12.86
CA LYS A 62 16.18 8.27 -11.54
C LYS A 62 15.36 6.99 -11.33
N PHE A 63 14.08 6.98 -11.76
CA PHE A 63 13.25 5.77 -11.68
C PHE A 63 13.87 4.62 -12.49
N SER A 64 14.22 4.88 -13.76
CA SER A 64 14.81 3.89 -14.65
C SER A 64 16.14 3.34 -14.11
N SER A 65 17.01 4.23 -13.59
CA SER A 65 18.28 3.81 -12.99
C SER A 65 18.06 2.93 -11.75
N LEU A 66 17.14 3.27 -10.87
CA LEU A 66 16.83 2.48 -9.67
C LEU A 66 16.22 1.12 -10.03
N ALA A 67 15.33 1.06 -11.00
CA ALA A 67 14.70 -0.18 -11.44
C ALA A 67 15.72 -1.24 -11.88
N THR A 68 16.80 -0.81 -12.54
CA THR A 68 17.87 -1.70 -13.03
C THR A 68 18.99 -1.94 -12.02
N SER A 69 19.11 -1.14 -10.97
CA SER A 69 20.21 -1.22 -9.99
C SER A 69 19.79 -1.74 -8.60
N ILE A 70 18.55 -1.54 -8.17
CA ILE A 70 18.10 -2.04 -6.87
C ILE A 70 18.14 -3.56 -6.86
N ARG A 71 18.83 -4.08 -5.83
CA ARG A 71 18.85 -5.50 -5.50
C ARG A 71 18.18 -5.68 -4.13
N ALA A 72 17.00 -6.30 -4.11
CA ALA A 72 16.18 -6.43 -2.91
C ALA A 72 15.40 -7.75 -2.90
N ASP A 73 15.11 -8.26 -1.70
CA ASP A 73 14.21 -9.39 -1.50
C ASP A 73 12.76 -8.96 -1.27
N ALA A 74 12.53 -7.68 -0.96
CA ALA A 74 11.18 -7.14 -0.81
C ALA A 74 11.14 -5.65 -1.18
N LEU A 75 10.07 -5.27 -1.89
CA LEU A 75 9.88 -3.91 -2.37
C LEU A 75 8.39 -3.60 -2.52
N ILE A 76 8.04 -2.32 -2.30
CA ILE A 76 6.79 -1.73 -2.76
C ILE A 76 7.06 -0.55 -3.70
N ALA A 77 6.25 -0.43 -4.74
CA ALA A 77 6.28 0.64 -5.72
C ALA A 77 4.89 1.27 -5.86
N HIS A 78 4.88 2.56 -6.13
CA HIS A 78 3.66 3.34 -6.28
C HIS A 78 3.80 4.38 -7.39
N VAL A 79 2.76 4.54 -8.21
CA VAL A 79 2.56 5.70 -9.08
C VAL A 79 1.32 6.46 -8.65
N ARG A 80 1.47 7.77 -8.52
CA ARG A 80 0.48 8.67 -7.93
C ARG A 80 -0.41 9.31 -9.00
N TRP A 81 -1.71 9.29 -8.72
CA TRP A 81 -2.68 10.20 -9.28
C TRP A 81 -3.28 10.98 -8.10
N ALA A 82 -2.86 12.24 -7.96
CA ALA A 82 -3.24 13.05 -6.82
C ALA A 82 -4.74 13.35 -6.80
N THR A 83 -5.32 13.27 -5.63
CA THR A 83 -6.66 13.82 -5.39
C THR A 83 -6.61 15.35 -5.56
N PRO A 84 -7.55 15.97 -6.27
CA PRO A 84 -7.59 17.43 -6.42
C PRO A 84 -7.53 18.14 -5.05
N GLY A 85 -6.71 19.17 -4.96
CA GLY A 85 -6.50 19.95 -3.74
C GLY A 85 -5.24 19.59 -2.94
N PHE A 86 -4.61 18.42 -3.19
CA PHE A 86 -3.33 18.09 -2.57
C PHE A 86 -2.14 18.56 -3.42
N ALA A 87 -1.17 19.17 -2.76
CA ALA A 87 0.06 19.63 -3.42
C ALA A 87 0.87 18.47 -4.01
N LEU A 88 1.50 18.75 -5.17
CA LEU A 88 2.49 17.86 -5.78
C LEU A 88 3.86 18.13 -5.14
N CYS A 89 4.16 17.43 -4.07
CA CYS A 89 5.42 17.52 -3.33
C CYS A 89 5.85 16.14 -2.83
N THR A 90 7.09 16.04 -2.42
CA THR A 90 7.71 14.77 -1.96
C THR A 90 7.02 14.24 -0.71
N GLU A 91 6.61 15.11 0.21
CA GLU A 91 5.93 14.75 1.47
C GLU A 91 4.58 14.09 1.19
N ASN A 92 3.89 14.48 0.12
CA ASN A 92 2.60 13.92 -0.31
C ASN A 92 2.74 12.71 -1.26
N THR A 93 3.96 12.29 -1.56
CA THR A 93 4.23 11.17 -2.48
C THR A 93 4.51 9.88 -1.71
N HIS A 94 3.85 8.78 -2.11
CA HIS A 94 4.09 7.45 -1.55
C HIS A 94 5.45 6.87 -2.01
N PRO A 95 5.96 5.85 -1.32
CA PRO A 95 5.53 5.34 -0.02
C PRO A 95 5.78 6.32 1.12
N PHE A 96 4.98 6.20 2.19
CA PHE A 96 5.27 6.82 3.49
C PHE A 96 6.08 5.85 4.32
N THR A 97 7.00 6.35 5.14
CA THR A 97 7.89 5.50 5.96
C THR A 97 7.88 5.93 7.42
N TYR A 98 7.99 4.96 8.30
CA TYR A 98 8.21 5.15 9.73
C TYR A 98 9.10 4.03 10.24
N GLN A 99 10.27 4.39 10.81
CA GLN A 99 11.30 3.41 11.19
C GLN A 99 11.64 2.46 10.03
N GLN A 100 11.42 1.16 10.19
CA GLN A 100 11.66 0.13 9.17
C GLN A 100 10.37 -0.29 8.42
N LEU A 101 9.34 0.54 8.43
CA LEU A 101 8.05 0.26 7.80
C LEU A 101 7.81 1.21 6.62
N ALA A 102 7.26 0.69 5.53
CA ALA A 102 6.87 1.48 4.37
C ALA A 102 5.44 1.17 3.95
N PHE A 103 4.68 2.21 3.60
CA PHE A 103 3.26 2.12 3.29
C PHE A 103 2.90 2.85 2.01
N ALA A 104 2.07 2.21 1.19
CA ALA A 104 1.46 2.82 0.01
C ALA A 104 -0.04 2.54 -0.01
N HIS A 105 -0.84 3.54 -0.38
CA HIS A 105 -2.30 3.50 -0.38
C HIS A 105 -2.84 3.92 -1.75
N ASN A 106 -3.90 3.27 -2.19
CA ASN A 106 -4.69 3.66 -3.35
C ASN A 106 -6.14 3.88 -2.89
N GLY A 107 -6.57 5.13 -2.86
CA GLY A 107 -7.91 5.50 -2.44
C GLY A 107 -8.00 6.91 -1.88
N ALA A 108 -9.10 7.18 -1.19
CA ALA A 108 -9.32 8.41 -0.44
C ALA A 108 -10.13 8.13 0.82
N VAL A 109 -9.76 8.81 1.90
CA VAL A 109 -10.43 8.77 3.21
C VAL A 109 -10.70 10.19 3.68
N ALA A 110 -11.92 10.48 4.11
CA ALA A 110 -12.32 11.82 4.56
C ALA A 110 -13.24 11.78 5.78
N PRO A 111 -13.25 12.84 6.57
CA PRO A 111 -12.32 13.99 6.54
C PRO A 111 -11.00 13.67 7.26
N ASN A 112 -9.94 14.41 6.89
CA ASN A 112 -8.60 14.23 7.46
C ASN A 112 -8.56 14.42 8.97
N GLU A 113 -9.30 15.35 9.52
CA GLU A 113 -9.33 15.67 10.96
C GLU A 113 -9.80 14.46 11.79
N ARG A 114 -10.81 13.73 11.30
CA ARG A 114 -11.28 12.50 11.96
C ARG A 114 -10.26 11.37 11.83
N LEU A 115 -9.60 11.26 10.69
CA LEU A 115 -8.53 10.27 10.49
C LEU A 115 -7.34 10.59 11.40
N GLU A 116 -6.96 11.87 11.51
CA GLU A 116 -5.88 12.33 12.39
C GLU A 116 -6.19 12.11 13.87
N ALA A 117 -7.48 12.19 14.28
CA ALA A 117 -7.90 11.86 15.64
C ALA A 117 -7.57 10.41 16.04
N LEU A 118 -7.49 9.47 15.07
CA LEU A 118 -7.12 8.06 15.28
C LEU A 118 -5.62 7.86 15.50
N ILE A 119 -4.79 8.86 15.21
CA ILE A 119 -3.33 8.75 15.34
C ILE A 119 -2.93 8.92 16.81
N ALA A 120 -2.13 7.98 17.31
CA ALA A 120 -1.56 8.09 18.65
C ALA A 120 -0.72 9.38 18.81
N PRO A 121 -0.74 10.04 19.97
CA PRO A 121 -0.08 11.35 20.14
C PRO A 121 1.38 11.40 19.70
N HIS A 122 2.16 10.38 20.00
CA HIS A 122 3.59 10.29 19.64
C HIS A 122 3.83 10.07 18.14
N LEU A 123 2.84 9.61 17.39
CA LEU A 123 2.93 9.44 15.94
C LEU A 123 2.50 10.71 15.17
N ARG A 124 1.78 11.64 15.80
CA ARG A 124 1.31 12.86 15.13
C ARG A 124 2.44 13.79 14.72
N GLU A 125 3.55 13.81 15.46
CA GLU A 125 4.73 14.59 15.11
C GLU A 125 5.43 14.13 13.83
N HIS A 126 5.10 12.93 13.34
CA HIS A 126 5.60 12.36 12.10
C HIS A 126 4.74 12.68 10.87
N ILE A 127 3.68 13.46 11.03
CA ILE A 127 2.90 13.99 9.89
C ILE A 127 3.75 15.04 9.18
N MET A 128 4.18 14.74 7.96
CA MET A 128 5.04 15.63 7.15
C MET A 128 4.26 16.31 6.02
N GLY A 129 3.27 15.58 5.46
CA GLY A 129 2.46 16.06 4.36
C GLY A 129 1.02 16.38 4.76
N THR A 130 0.18 16.52 3.74
CA THR A 130 -1.22 16.91 3.93
C THR A 130 -2.21 15.82 3.52
N THR A 131 -1.72 14.65 3.05
CA THR A 131 -2.58 13.60 2.49
C THR A 131 -3.29 12.79 3.58
N ASP A 132 -4.47 12.33 3.25
CA ASP A 132 -5.21 11.29 3.98
C ASP A 132 -4.42 9.98 4.08
N SER A 133 -3.67 9.64 3.03
CA SER A 133 -2.88 8.40 2.95
C SER A 133 -1.77 8.32 3.99
N GLU A 134 -1.09 9.44 4.30
CA GLU A 134 -0.10 9.50 5.37
C GLU A 134 -0.78 9.31 6.73
N ARG A 135 -1.92 9.96 6.94
CA ARG A 135 -2.72 9.81 8.17
C ARG A 135 -3.27 8.41 8.32
N HIS A 136 -3.71 7.78 7.22
CA HIS A 136 -4.11 6.36 7.18
C HIS A 136 -2.97 5.46 7.68
N PHE A 137 -1.75 5.66 7.19
CA PHE A 137 -0.57 4.93 7.64
C PHE A 137 -0.32 5.09 9.14
N LEU A 138 -0.24 6.33 9.63
CA LEU A 138 0.06 6.60 11.04
C LEU A 138 -1.07 6.12 11.97
N ALA A 139 -2.32 6.20 11.52
CA ALA A 139 -3.46 5.67 12.26
C ALA A 139 -3.46 4.13 12.30
N LEU A 140 -3.06 3.45 11.21
CA LEU A 140 -2.84 2.00 11.21
C LEU A 140 -1.72 1.63 12.21
N LEU A 141 -0.60 2.37 12.21
CA LEU A 141 0.51 2.13 13.15
C LEU A 141 0.07 2.25 14.61
N SER A 142 -0.83 3.19 14.91
CA SER A 142 -1.37 3.37 16.28
C SER A 142 -2.09 2.13 16.82
N VAL A 143 -2.60 1.28 15.92
CA VAL A 143 -3.20 -0.01 16.29
C VAL A 143 -2.15 -1.12 16.23
N PHE A 144 -1.25 -1.05 15.22
CA PHE A 144 -0.20 -2.04 14.97
C PHE A 144 0.76 -2.22 16.18
N GLU A 145 1.06 -1.13 16.89
CA GLU A 145 1.88 -1.16 18.12
C GLU A 145 1.21 -1.90 19.29
N ARG A 146 -0.10 -2.19 19.20
CA ARG A 146 -0.91 -2.68 20.33
C ARG A 146 -1.44 -4.10 20.13
N THR A 147 -1.30 -4.65 18.92
CA THR A 147 -1.86 -5.96 18.57
C THR A 147 -1.10 -6.59 17.43
N SER A 148 -1.47 -7.81 17.03
CA SER A 148 -0.87 -8.45 15.87
C SER A 148 -1.17 -7.69 14.57
N PRO A 149 -0.29 -7.77 13.57
CA PRO A 149 -0.47 -7.05 12.30
C PRO A 149 -1.84 -7.31 11.63
N VAL A 150 -2.25 -8.56 11.54
CA VAL A 150 -3.55 -8.94 10.94
C VAL A 150 -4.72 -8.31 11.69
N GLU A 151 -4.66 -8.33 13.01
CA GLU A 151 -5.70 -7.74 13.86
C GLU A 151 -5.69 -6.20 13.75
N ALA A 152 -4.52 -5.57 13.64
CA ALA A 152 -4.41 -4.14 13.40
C ALA A 152 -5.10 -3.72 12.09
N PHE A 153 -4.85 -4.43 11.00
CA PHE A 153 -5.56 -4.21 9.74
C PHE A 153 -7.07 -4.38 9.90
N ARG A 154 -7.50 -5.45 10.57
CA ARG A 154 -8.92 -5.72 10.80
C ARG A 154 -9.60 -4.58 11.59
N ILE A 155 -9.02 -4.16 12.70
CA ILE A 155 -9.56 -3.08 13.53
C ILE A 155 -9.58 -1.76 12.75
N HIS A 156 -8.45 -1.39 12.16
CA HIS A 156 -8.30 -0.11 11.49
C HIS A 156 -9.23 0.03 10.27
N LEU A 157 -9.20 -0.92 9.33
CA LEU A 157 -10.00 -0.85 8.12
C LEU A 157 -11.51 -0.93 8.41
N ASN A 158 -11.93 -1.74 9.39
CA ASN A 158 -13.33 -1.75 9.83
C ASN A 158 -13.74 -0.41 10.43
N THR A 159 -12.86 0.25 11.21
CA THR A 159 -13.12 1.57 11.77
C THR A 159 -13.28 2.61 10.67
N LEU A 160 -12.40 2.62 9.67
CA LEU A 160 -12.51 3.55 8.55
C LEU A 160 -13.82 3.36 7.79
N ARG A 161 -14.17 2.13 7.42
CA ARG A 161 -15.42 1.83 6.70
C ARG A 161 -16.70 2.24 7.46
N GLN A 162 -16.69 2.07 8.77
CA GLN A 162 -17.89 2.32 9.59
C GLN A 162 -18.06 3.78 9.97
N HIS A 163 -16.98 4.55 10.03
CA HIS A 163 -17.01 5.87 10.68
C HIS A 163 -16.47 7.02 9.82
N LEU A 164 -15.83 6.72 8.69
CA LEU A 164 -15.32 7.72 7.76
C LEU A 164 -15.86 7.46 6.34
N GLN A 165 -15.78 8.48 5.49
CA GLN A 165 -16.05 8.32 4.08
C GLN A 165 -14.78 7.77 3.40
N SER A 166 -14.89 6.68 2.69
CA SER A 166 -13.76 6.10 1.94
C SER A 166 -14.23 5.57 0.61
N THR A 167 -13.42 5.74 -0.43
CA THR A 167 -13.67 5.16 -1.76
C THR A 167 -12.97 3.82 -1.91
N CYS A 168 -11.71 3.77 -1.49
CA CYS A 168 -10.87 2.58 -1.52
C CYS A 168 -9.83 2.70 -0.41
N LEU A 169 -9.50 1.59 0.22
CA LEU A 169 -8.53 1.45 1.31
C LEU A 169 -7.43 0.45 0.93
N ASN A 170 -7.30 0.15 -0.37
CA ASN A 170 -6.26 -0.75 -0.85
C ASN A 170 -4.90 -0.23 -0.46
N CYS A 171 -4.12 -1.04 0.23
CA CYS A 171 -2.80 -0.62 0.66
C CYS A 171 -1.80 -1.78 0.71
N LEU A 172 -0.54 -1.41 0.58
CA LEU A 172 0.60 -2.27 0.85
C LEU A 172 1.34 -1.73 2.08
N LEU A 173 1.63 -2.60 3.03
CA LEU A 173 2.54 -2.33 4.15
C LEU A 173 3.70 -3.31 4.05
N LEU A 174 4.91 -2.77 3.93
CA LEU A 174 6.14 -3.53 3.95
C LEU A 174 6.80 -3.41 5.33
N THR A 175 7.09 -4.55 5.94
CA THR A 175 7.78 -4.67 7.23
C THR A 175 9.04 -5.52 7.09
N PRO A 176 9.96 -5.53 8.07
CA PRO A 176 11.10 -6.43 8.05
C PRO A 176 10.73 -7.91 7.88
N GLU A 177 9.54 -8.31 8.35
CA GLU A 177 9.09 -9.71 8.39
C GLU A 177 8.19 -10.10 7.22
N ALA A 178 7.41 -9.16 6.67
CA ALA A 178 6.37 -9.50 5.69
C ALA A 178 5.92 -8.33 4.81
N LEU A 179 5.33 -8.65 3.67
CA LEU A 179 4.47 -7.76 2.88
C LEU A 179 3.00 -8.07 3.21
N TYR A 180 2.27 -7.03 3.58
CA TYR A 180 0.83 -7.05 3.78
C TYR A 180 0.16 -6.32 2.62
N ALA A 181 -0.83 -6.93 1.98
CA ALA A 181 -1.61 -6.33 0.91
C ALA A 181 -3.10 -6.43 1.25
N ALA A 182 -3.72 -5.31 1.56
CA ALA A 182 -5.16 -5.23 1.83
C ALA A 182 -5.91 -4.82 0.56
N CYS A 183 -6.91 -5.61 0.19
CA CYS A 183 -7.90 -5.26 -0.83
C CYS A 183 -9.21 -4.90 -0.13
N ASP A 184 -9.55 -3.61 -0.14
CA ASP A 184 -10.71 -3.09 0.58
C ASP A 184 -11.22 -1.82 -0.11
N PHE A 185 -12.43 -1.86 -0.65
CA PHE A 185 -13.01 -0.74 -1.36
C PHE A 185 -14.54 -0.72 -1.27
N ASP A 186 -15.13 0.47 -1.44
CA ASP A 186 -16.57 0.62 -1.57
C ASP A 186 -17.01 0.21 -2.98
N PRO A 187 -17.80 -0.86 -3.14
CA PRO A 187 -18.30 -1.28 -4.45
C PRO A 187 -19.25 -0.24 -5.08
N ASN A 188 -19.76 0.71 -4.30
CA ASN A 188 -20.60 1.81 -4.78
C ASN A 188 -19.80 3.06 -5.16
N ALA A 189 -18.48 3.06 -4.96
CA ALA A 189 -17.64 4.17 -5.40
C ALA A 189 -17.76 4.38 -6.92
N PRO A 190 -17.78 5.65 -7.43
CA PRO A 190 -18.06 5.94 -8.85
C PRO A 190 -17.16 5.15 -9.82
N LEU A 191 -15.89 4.98 -9.51
CA LEU A 191 -14.96 4.22 -10.36
C LEU A 191 -15.23 2.70 -10.31
N ALA A 192 -15.65 2.16 -9.17
CA ALA A 192 -16.04 0.76 -9.07
C ALA A 192 -17.35 0.47 -9.83
N GLN A 193 -18.25 1.45 -9.90
CA GLN A 193 -19.49 1.34 -10.69
C GLN A 193 -19.23 1.42 -12.19
N GLN A 194 -18.19 2.15 -12.62
CA GLN A 194 -17.79 2.23 -14.03
C GLN A 194 -17.04 0.97 -14.48
N ASP A 195 -16.16 0.45 -13.64
CA ASP A 195 -15.41 -0.77 -13.85
C ASP A 195 -15.31 -1.55 -12.53
N PRO A 196 -16.07 -2.65 -12.37
CA PRO A 196 -16.05 -3.48 -11.15
C PRO A 196 -14.66 -4.04 -10.77
N ASN A 197 -13.74 -4.10 -11.73
CA ASN A 197 -12.38 -4.61 -11.50
C ASN A 197 -11.37 -3.50 -11.20
N TYR A 198 -11.78 -2.22 -11.25
CA TYR A 198 -10.88 -1.07 -11.16
C TYR A 198 -9.99 -1.08 -9.91
N PHE A 199 -10.53 -1.51 -8.77
CA PHE A 199 -9.84 -1.55 -7.49
C PHE A 199 -9.28 -2.92 -7.13
N ASN A 200 -9.44 -3.93 -8.00
CA ASN A 200 -8.92 -5.25 -7.67
C ASN A 200 -7.39 -5.20 -7.47
N LEU A 201 -6.94 -5.98 -6.49
CA LEU A 201 -5.55 -6.39 -6.35
C LEU A 201 -5.42 -7.83 -6.83
N HIS A 202 -4.35 -8.10 -7.53
CA HIS A 202 -4.00 -9.42 -8.00
C HIS A 202 -2.67 -9.83 -7.40
N TYR A 203 -2.46 -11.13 -7.22
CA TYR A 203 -1.17 -11.65 -6.78
C TYR A 203 -0.79 -12.89 -7.60
N ARG A 204 0.51 -13.08 -7.79
CA ARG A 204 1.11 -14.22 -8.48
C ARG A 204 2.15 -14.83 -7.56
N THR A 205 2.11 -16.17 -7.42
CA THR A 205 3.09 -16.91 -6.63
C THR A 205 3.91 -17.79 -7.54
N THR A 206 5.23 -17.68 -7.43
CA THR A 206 6.21 -18.58 -8.05
C THR A 206 7.08 -19.20 -6.95
N PRO A 207 7.94 -20.19 -7.25
CA PRO A 207 8.90 -20.72 -6.28
C PRO A 207 9.89 -19.66 -5.76
N GLU A 208 10.15 -18.59 -6.55
CA GLU A 208 11.15 -17.58 -6.28
C GLU A 208 10.60 -16.30 -5.68
N ALA A 209 9.32 -15.98 -5.96
CA ALA A 209 8.71 -14.72 -5.53
C ALA A 209 7.18 -14.76 -5.44
N VAL A 210 6.64 -13.88 -4.63
CA VAL A 210 5.22 -13.50 -4.65
C VAL A 210 5.13 -12.04 -5.03
N VAL A 211 4.33 -11.73 -6.05
CA VAL A 211 4.10 -10.37 -6.55
C VAL A 211 2.66 -9.98 -6.34
N VAL A 212 2.41 -8.74 -5.93
CA VAL A 212 1.07 -8.13 -5.79
C VAL A 212 0.99 -6.92 -6.70
N ALA A 213 -0.09 -6.80 -7.46
CA ALA A 213 -0.28 -5.71 -8.41
C ALA A 213 -1.72 -5.21 -8.44
N SER A 214 -1.91 -3.91 -8.64
CA SER A 214 -3.20 -3.33 -9.02
C SER A 214 -3.59 -3.74 -10.43
N THR A 215 -4.90 -3.83 -10.69
CA THR A 215 -5.46 -4.05 -12.06
C THR A 215 -4.75 -3.18 -13.10
N GLY A 216 -4.41 -3.78 -14.23
CA GLY A 216 -3.69 -3.15 -15.34
C GLY A 216 -2.16 -3.21 -15.24
N LEU A 217 -1.62 -3.62 -14.08
CA LEU A 217 -0.21 -3.96 -13.89
C LEU A 217 0.02 -5.49 -13.88
N ASP A 218 -1.03 -6.27 -13.75
CA ASP A 218 -1.08 -7.73 -13.74
C ASP A 218 -0.79 -8.31 -15.14
N ARG A 219 0.45 -8.11 -15.61
CA ARG A 219 0.94 -8.57 -16.90
C ARG A 219 1.40 -10.03 -16.84
N GLY A 220 1.43 -10.69 -18.00
CA GLY A 220 1.81 -12.08 -18.15
C GLY A 220 0.63 -12.97 -18.52
N ARG A 221 0.72 -14.28 -18.23
CA ARG A 221 -0.37 -15.22 -18.50
C ARG A 221 -1.51 -15.00 -17.50
N GLU A 222 -2.72 -14.78 -17.97
CA GLU A 222 -3.91 -14.58 -17.11
C GLU A 222 -4.09 -15.69 -16.08
N THR A 223 -3.72 -16.93 -16.42
CA THR A 223 -3.82 -18.10 -15.56
C THR A 223 -2.92 -18.09 -14.33
N ASP A 224 -1.90 -17.23 -14.32
CA ASP A 224 -0.90 -17.19 -13.24
C ASP A 224 -1.31 -16.24 -12.11
N TRP A 225 -2.29 -15.36 -12.36
CA TRP A 225 -2.77 -14.37 -11.41
C TRP A 225 -4.00 -14.83 -10.66
N GLN A 226 -4.01 -14.57 -9.38
CA GLN A 226 -5.14 -14.77 -8.49
C GLN A 226 -5.66 -13.41 -8.02
N THR A 227 -6.98 -13.23 -7.98
CA THR A 227 -7.59 -11.98 -7.51
C THR A 227 -7.75 -12.03 -5.99
N LEU A 228 -7.23 -11.02 -5.31
CA LEU A 228 -7.50 -10.79 -3.90
C LEU A 228 -8.90 -10.16 -3.78
N LYS A 229 -9.80 -10.83 -3.08
CA LYS A 229 -11.21 -10.40 -2.94
C LYS A 229 -11.32 -9.18 -2.03
N ASN A 230 -12.33 -8.35 -2.27
CA ASN A 230 -12.67 -7.23 -1.40
C ASN A 230 -12.89 -7.71 0.05
N GLY A 231 -12.28 -7.04 1.02
CA GLY A 231 -12.27 -7.42 2.43
C GLY A 231 -11.24 -8.50 2.80
N GLN A 232 -10.24 -8.74 1.95
CA GLN A 232 -9.14 -9.67 2.24
C GLN A 232 -7.81 -8.96 2.45
N LEU A 233 -6.98 -9.59 3.27
CA LEU A 233 -5.59 -9.24 3.53
C LEU A 233 -4.70 -10.42 3.15
N LEU A 234 -3.83 -10.22 2.19
CA LEU A 234 -2.74 -11.13 1.84
C LEU A 234 -1.54 -10.81 2.72
N VAL A 235 -0.93 -11.82 3.31
CA VAL A 235 0.34 -11.71 4.04
C VAL A 235 1.35 -12.63 3.38
N VAL A 236 2.50 -12.08 3.02
CA VAL A 236 3.62 -12.81 2.42
C VAL A 236 4.82 -12.67 3.35
N GLU A 237 5.23 -13.75 4.00
CA GLU A 237 6.38 -13.78 4.90
C GLU A 237 7.69 -13.66 4.09
N ARG A 238 8.57 -12.74 4.48
CA ARG A 238 9.92 -12.63 3.91
C ARG A 238 10.76 -13.85 4.27
N GLY A 239 11.68 -14.23 3.42
CA GLY A 239 12.55 -15.39 3.58
C GLY A 239 11.87 -16.73 3.27
N THR A 240 10.64 -16.96 3.69
CA THR A 240 9.91 -18.23 3.48
C THR A 240 9.00 -18.22 2.27
N LEU A 241 8.50 -17.06 1.86
CA LEU A 241 7.41 -16.86 0.89
C LEU A 241 6.08 -17.49 1.31
N LYS A 242 5.94 -17.88 2.59
CA LYS A 242 4.68 -18.40 3.07
C LYS A 242 3.60 -17.34 2.90
N THR A 243 2.56 -17.72 2.19
CA THR A 243 1.46 -16.85 1.81
C THR A 243 0.20 -17.28 2.55
N THR A 244 -0.45 -16.32 3.22
CA THR A 244 -1.73 -16.54 3.91
C THR A 244 -2.71 -15.44 3.55
N ILE A 245 -4.00 -15.79 3.44
CA ILE A 245 -5.09 -14.85 3.19
C ILE A 245 -6.01 -14.82 4.40
N HIS A 246 -6.28 -13.62 4.91
CA HIS A 246 -7.17 -13.38 6.02
C HIS A 246 -8.38 -12.58 5.55
N THR A 247 -9.57 -12.94 6.03
CA THR A 247 -10.76 -12.10 5.90
C THR A 247 -10.70 -11.00 6.97
N ILE A 248 -10.71 -9.75 6.56
CA ILE A 248 -10.67 -8.57 7.44
C ILE A 248 -12.04 -7.89 7.57
N ALA A 249 -13.05 -8.41 6.85
CA ALA A 249 -14.44 -7.98 7.02
C ALA A 249 -14.98 -8.47 8.37
N GLN A 250 -15.68 -7.60 9.04
CA GLN A 250 -16.39 -7.72 10.33
C GLN A 250 -16.01 -8.90 11.25
N GLY A 251 -15.36 -8.57 12.36
CA GLY A 251 -15.24 -9.44 13.54
C GLY A 251 -15.97 -8.83 14.75
N ALA A 252 -16.12 -9.61 15.82
CA ALA A 252 -16.61 -9.06 17.10
C ALA A 252 -15.71 -7.92 17.58
N ARG A 253 -16.31 -6.83 18.06
CA ARG A 253 -15.56 -5.73 18.68
C ARG A 253 -14.79 -6.25 19.89
N ASN A 254 -13.55 -5.82 20.03
CA ASN A 254 -12.73 -6.10 21.20
C ASN A 254 -12.35 -4.79 21.92
N SER A 255 -11.75 -4.89 23.09
CA SER A 255 -11.39 -3.72 23.92
C SER A 255 -10.44 -2.75 23.22
N ILE A 256 -9.54 -3.25 22.34
CA ILE A 256 -8.63 -2.42 21.55
C ILE A 256 -9.44 -1.58 20.55
N GLN A 257 -10.40 -2.20 19.85
CA GLN A 257 -11.26 -1.50 18.90
C GLN A 257 -12.14 -0.44 19.60
N GLU A 258 -12.66 -0.74 20.78
CA GLU A 258 -13.46 0.22 21.57
C GLU A 258 -12.61 1.42 21.98
N GLN A 259 -11.39 1.19 22.48
CA GLN A 259 -10.46 2.28 22.81
C GLN A 259 -10.08 3.10 21.57
N TYR A 260 -9.84 2.47 20.43
CA TYR A 260 -9.54 3.14 19.17
C TYR A 260 -10.72 4.00 18.71
N LEU A 261 -11.94 3.49 18.76
CA LEU A 261 -13.16 4.23 18.43
C LEU A 261 -13.44 5.40 19.37
N SER A 262 -13.09 5.28 20.66
CA SER A 262 -13.29 6.38 21.61
C SER A 262 -12.53 7.66 21.25
N GLN A 263 -11.48 7.56 20.43
CA GLN A 263 -10.73 8.70 19.91
C GLN A 263 -11.54 9.53 18.89
N LEU A 264 -12.52 8.93 18.20
CA LEU A 264 -13.40 9.63 17.25
C LEU A 264 -14.53 10.43 17.94
N GLN A 265 -14.75 10.21 19.23
CA GLN A 265 -15.82 10.86 20.00
C GLN A 265 -15.34 12.10 20.77
N ARG A 266 -14.04 12.35 20.79
CA ARG A 266 -13.39 13.51 21.38
C ARG A 266 -13.15 14.59 20.36
#